data_5b37ecea44b0a58fee5acb60374a4a6f
#
_entry.id   5b37ecea44b0a58fee5acb60374a4a6f
#
_cell.length_a   1.000
_cell.length_b   1.000
_cell.length_c   1.000
_cell.angle_alpha   90.00
_cell.angle_beta   90.00
_cell.angle_gamma   90.00
#
_symmetry.space_group_name_H-M   'P 1'
#
loop_
_entity.id
_entity.type
_entity.pdbx_description
1 polymer ?
#
loop_
_entity_poly.entity_id
_entity_poly.type
_entity_poly.pdbx_seq_one_letter_code
_entity_poly.pdbx_strand_id
1 'polypeptide(L)'
;MTDFKALILAIVSPLVAHPGNVVVTTAETERFYEYRLTVHPDDVGRVIGKQGRVAQAIRTIVYSVRVQGNKRVRLIIDDHPTKTLE
;
A
#
# COMPACT_ATOMS: atom_id res chain seq x y z
N MET A 1 13.56 4.92 13.83
CA MET A 1 12.54 3.90 13.54
C MET A 1 11.79 4.28 12.27
N THR A 2 11.59 3.33 11.40
CA THR A 2 10.95 3.60 10.12
C THR A 2 9.44 3.68 10.28
N ASP A 3 8.84 4.73 9.74
CA ASP A 3 7.40 4.87 9.68
C ASP A 3 6.93 4.41 8.30
N PHE A 4 6.51 3.16 8.21
CA PHE A 4 6.06 2.58 6.95
C PHE A 4 4.81 3.27 6.42
N LYS A 5 3.94 3.73 7.30
CA LYS A 5 2.76 4.46 6.87
C LYS A 5 3.14 5.74 6.15
N ALA A 6 4.06 6.50 6.73
CA ALA A 6 4.54 7.73 6.10
C ALA A 6 5.28 7.42 4.79
N LEU A 7 6.06 6.35 4.76
CA LEU A 7 6.77 5.94 3.56
C LEU A 7 5.79 5.60 2.43
N ILE A 8 4.77 4.80 2.73
CA ILE A 8 3.78 4.42 1.73
C ILE A 8 3.03 5.65 1.22
N LEU A 9 2.64 6.55 2.12
CA LEU A 9 1.96 7.79 1.74
C LEU A 9 2.83 8.65 0.85
N ALA A 10 4.12 8.75 1.17
CA ALA A 10 5.06 9.55 0.37
C ALA A 10 5.21 8.99 -1.04
N ILE A 11 5.19 7.67 -1.18
CA ILE A 11 5.30 7.04 -2.50
C ILE A 11 4.02 7.21 -3.29
N VAL A 12 2.87 7.01 -2.65
CA VAL A 12 1.59 6.92 -3.35
C VAL A 12 0.99 8.29 -3.66
N SER A 13 1.16 9.26 -2.76
CA SER A 13 0.49 10.55 -2.94
C SER A 13 0.78 11.22 -4.28
N PRO A 14 2.02 11.22 -4.80
CA PRO A 14 2.27 11.81 -6.12
C PRO A 14 1.67 11.04 -7.29
N LEU A 15 1.26 9.79 -7.07
CA LEU A 15 0.78 8.93 -8.15
C LEU A 15 -0.73 9.07 -8.40
N VAL A 16 -1.46 9.64 -7.45
CA VAL A 16 -2.91 9.62 -7.47
C VAL A 16 -3.48 11.02 -7.73
N ALA A 17 -4.69 11.04 -8.29
CA ALA A 17 -5.42 12.29 -8.51
C ALA A 17 -6.19 12.73 -7.26
N HIS A 18 -6.47 11.80 -6.35
CA HIS A 18 -7.25 12.06 -5.14
C HIS A 18 -6.45 11.72 -3.89
N PRO A 19 -5.38 12.47 -3.60
CA PRO A 19 -4.51 12.13 -2.45
C PRO A 19 -5.23 12.21 -1.11
N GLY A 20 -6.29 13.00 -1.01
CA GLY A 20 -7.07 13.06 0.21
C GLY A 20 -7.85 11.79 0.52
N ASN A 21 -7.99 10.90 -0.46
CA ASN A 21 -8.66 9.62 -0.29
C ASN A 21 -7.71 8.47 0.00
N VAL A 22 -6.41 8.73 0.04
CA VAL A 22 -5.43 7.68 0.33
C VAL A 22 -5.45 7.39 1.82
N VAL A 23 -5.68 6.14 2.16
CA VAL A 23 -5.72 5.68 3.55
C VAL A 23 -4.81 4.48 3.69
N VAL A 24 -3.97 4.50 4.71
CA VAL A 24 -3.14 3.36 5.07
C VAL A 24 -3.56 2.91 6.46
N THR A 25 -4.06 1.69 6.54
CA THR A 25 -4.41 1.09 7.82
C THR A 25 -3.36 0.06 8.20
N THR A 26 -3.17 -0.12 9.48
CA THR A 26 -2.16 -1.04 9.98
C THR A 26 -2.80 -2.13 10.80
N ALA A 27 -2.26 -3.32 10.69
CA ALA A 27 -2.66 -4.45 11.52
C ALA A 27 -1.40 -5.23 11.87
N GLU A 28 -1.39 -5.78 13.06
CA GLU A 28 -0.25 -6.56 13.51
C GLU A 28 -0.70 -7.97 13.81
N THR A 29 -0.01 -8.94 13.19
CA THR A 29 -0.21 -10.35 13.49
C THR A 29 1.05 -10.88 14.17
N GLU A 30 1.07 -12.17 14.50
CA GLU A 30 2.24 -12.77 15.12
C GLU A 30 3.48 -12.69 14.24
N ARG A 31 3.29 -12.73 12.92
CA ARG A 31 4.41 -12.83 11.97
C ARG A 31 4.56 -11.62 11.08
N PHE A 32 3.53 -10.78 10.99
CA PHE A 32 3.51 -9.69 10.02
C PHE A 32 3.06 -8.39 10.64
N TYR A 33 3.64 -7.31 10.15
CA TYR A 33 3.04 -5.99 10.20
C TYR A 33 2.36 -5.78 8.86
N GLU A 34 1.03 -5.73 8.86
CA GLU A 34 0.28 -5.55 7.63
C GLU A 34 -0.10 -4.09 7.46
N TYR A 35 0.15 -3.60 6.27
CA TYR A 35 -0.25 -2.24 5.87
C TYR A 35 -1.20 -2.38 4.69
N ARG A 36 -2.42 -1.90 4.89
CA ARG A 36 -3.43 -1.95 3.82
C ARG A 36 -3.58 -0.56 3.24
N LEU A 37 -3.33 -0.45 1.95
CA LEU A 37 -3.44 0.79 1.20
C LEU A 37 -4.79 0.81 0.49
N THR A 38 -5.57 1.86 0.73
CA THR A 38 -6.84 2.10 0.08
C THR A 38 -6.78 3.46 -0.59
N VAL A 39 -7.23 3.53 -1.85
CA VAL A 39 -7.24 4.76 -2.61
C VAL A 39 -8.61 4.98 -3.22
N HIS A 40 -8.84 6.18 -3.76
CA HIS A 40 -10.06 6.45 -4.51
C HIS A 40 -10.20 5.44 -5.65
N PRO A 41 -11.43 4.97 -5.94
CA PRO A 41 -11.63 3.99 -7.02
C PRO A 41 -11.02 4.41 -8.35
N ASP A 42 -11.05 5.70 -8.66
CA ASP A 42 -10.45 6.20 -9.90
C ASP A 42 -8.94 6.07 -9.92
N ASP A 43 -8.31 5.91 -8.77
CA ASP A 43 -6.86 5.85 -8.65
C ASP A 43 -6.32 4.44 -8.52
N VAL A 44 -7.20 3.46 -8.41
CA VAL A 44 -6.74 2.07 -8.22
C VAL A 44 -5.82 1.65 -9.36
N GLY A 45 -6.21 1.95 -10.60
CA GLY A 45 -5.40 1.61 -11.75
C GLY A 45 -4.04 2.31 -11.77
N ARG A 46 -3.98 3.53 -11.23
CA ARG A 46 -2.71 4.27 -11.14
C ARG A 46 -1.74 3.65 -10.15
N VAL A 47 -2.28 3.12 -9.06
CA VAL A 47 -1.46 2.52 -8.02
C VAL A 47 -1.01 1.12 -8.39
N ILE A 48 -1.85 0.37 -9.07
CA ILE A 48 -1.51 -0.98 -9.51
C ILE A 48 -0.62 -0.92 -10.76
N GLY A 49 -1.00 -0.05 -11.70
CA GLY A 49 -0.27 0.10 -12.93
C GLY A 49 -0.54 -1.03 -13.90
N LYS A 50 0.04 -0.90 -15.07
CA LYS A 50 -0.13 -1.87 -16.14
C LYS A 50 0.51 -3.19 -15.73
N GLN A 51 -0.26 -4.25 -15.71
CA GLN A 51 0.20 -5.58 -15.33
C GLN A 51 0.78 -5.63 -13.91
N GLY A 52 0.32 -4.74 -13.05
CA GLY A 52 0.76 -4.72 -11.66
C GLY A 52 2.15 -4.14 -11.44
N ARG A 53 2.72 -3.47 -12.42
CA ARG A 53 4.12 -3.00 -12.33
C ARG A 53 4.32 -1.92 -11.28
N VAL A 54 3.37 -1.01 -11.16
CA VAL A 54 3.47 0.05 -10.15
C VAL A 54 3.36 -0.55 -8.76
N ALA A 55 2.38 -1.42 -8.57
CA ALA A 55 2.19 -2.09 -7.28
C ALA A 55 3.44 -2.88 -6.88
N GLN A 56 4.04 -3.57 -7.86
CA GLN A 56 5.25 -4.34 -7.59
C GLN A 56 6.41 -3.43 -7.21
N ALA A 57 6.54 -2.30 -7.88
CA ALA A 57 7.58 -1.32 -7.55
C ALA A 57 7.39 -0.77 -6.13
N ILE A 58 6.16 -0.46 -5.75
CA ILE A 58 5.88 0.02 -4.41
C ILE A 58 6.27 -1.04 -3.37
N ARG A 59 5.88 -2.28 -3.61
CA ARG A 59 6.23 -3.37 -2.70
C ARG A 59 7.73 -3.55 -2.60
N THR A 60 8.45 -3.45 -3.70
CA THR A 60 9.91 -3.58 -3.70
C THR A 60 10.54 -2.52 -2.79
N ILE A 61 10.09 -1.28 -2.90
CA ILE A 61 10.62 -0.20 -2.07
C ILE A 61 10.32 -0.46 -0.60
N VAL A 62 9.05 -0.79 -0.30
CA VAL A 62 8.63 -1.02 1.08
C VAL A 62 9.38 -2.20 1.70
N TYR A 63 9.50 -3.29 0.95
CA TYR A 63 10.13 -4.50 1.47
C TYR A 63 11.65 -4.39 1.55
N SER A 64 12.24 -3.41 0.89
CA SER A 64 13.68 -3.18 1.00
C SER A 64 14.07 -2.57 2.34
N VAL A 65 13.13 -1.97 3.04
CA VAL A 65 13.39 -1.38 4.35
C VAL A 65 13.33 -2.49 5.40
N ARG A 66 14.40 -2.63 6.14
CA ARG A 66 14.47 -3.68 7.15
C ARG A 66 13.70 -3.29 8.39
N VAL A 67 12.99 -4.26 8.94
CA VAL A 67 12.28 -4.13 10.20
C VAL A 67 13.05 -4.90 11.25
N GLN A 68 13.22 -4.30 12.41
CA GLN A 68 13.85 -4.99 13.52
C GLN A 68 12.89 -6.01 14.12
N GLY A 69 13.45 -7.15 14.52
CA GLY A 69 12.67 -8.22 15.11
C GLY A 69 12.38 -9.33 14.11
N ASN A 70 11.45 -10.20 14.46
CA ASN A 70 11.16 -11.40 13.67
C ASN A 70 10.00 -11.22 12.72
N LYS A 71 9.34 -10.08 12.77
CA LYS A 71 8.15 -9.84 11.95
C LYS A 71 8.52 -9.30 10.59
N ARG A 72 7.75 -9.70 9.60
CA ARG A 72 7.88 -9.20 8.24
C ARG A 72 6.83 -8.15 7.97
N VAL A 73 7.13 -7.27 7.04
CA VAL A 73 6.18 -6.28 6.56
C VAL A 73 5.42 -6.84 5.37
N ARG A 74 4.13 -6.62 5.36
CA ARG A 74 3.27 -7.04 4.27
C ARG A 74 2.43 -5.86 3.81
N LEU A 75 2.50 -5.56 2.53
CA LEU A 75 1.70 -4.49 1.94
C LEU A 75 0.56 -5.11 1.14
N ILE A 76 -0.65 -4.72 1.48
CA ILE A 76 -1.86 -5.13 0.77
C ILE A 76 -2.43 -3.90 0.10
N ILE A 77 -2.61 -3.96 -1.21
CA ILE A 77 -3.25 -2.90 -1.97
C ILE A 77 -4.68 -3.33 -2.23
N ASP A 78 -5.62 -2.53 -1.74
CA ASP A 78 -7.03 -2.82 -1.90
C ASP A 78 -7.44 -2.42 -3.32
N ASP A 79 -7.67 -3.42 -4.15
CA ASP A 79 -8.05 -3.22 -5.54
C ASP A 79 -9.54 -3.54 -5.80
N HIS A 80 -10.34 -3.60 -4.73
CA HIS A 80 -11.76 -3.89 -4.83
C HIS A 80 -12.58 -2.74 -4.26
N PRO A 81 -12.50 -1.60 -4.89
CA PRO A 81 -13.16 -0.43 -4.33
C PRO A 81 -14.67 -0.50 -4.39
N THR A 82 -15.19 -1.36 -5.28
CA THR A 82 -16.63 -1.44 -5.45
C THR A 82 -17.09 -2.83 -5.17
N LYS A 83 -17.45 -3.32 -5.14
CA LYS A 83 -17.67 -4.45 -5.28
C LYS A 83 -18.60 -4.99 -5.55
N THR A 84 -18.78 -4.76 -5.83
CA THR A 84 -19.42 -5.06 -6.15
C THR A 84 -19.98 -5.68 -6.80
N LEU A 85 -20.11 -5.79 -7.12
CA LEU A 85 -20.64 -6.29 -7.79
C LEU A 85 -21.09 -7.17 -7.88
N GLU A 86 -21.17 -7.22 -7.80
CA GLU A 86 -21.63 -8.01 -8.01
C GLU A 86 -22.06 -8.49 -7.85
#